data_edcd54a61cada50bd8bd2eb0f06ef250
#
_entry.id   edcd54a61cada50bd8bd2eb0f06ef250
#
_cell.length_a   1.000
_cell.length_b   1.000
_cell.length_c   1.000
_cell.angle_alpha   90.00
_cell.angle_beta   90.00
_cell.angle_gamma   90.00
#
_symmetry.space_group_name_H-M   'P 1'
#
loop_
_entity.id
_entity.type
_entity.pdbx_description
1 polymer ?
#
loop_
_entity_poly.entity_id
_entity_poly.type
_entity_poly.pdbx_seq_one_letter_code
_entity_poly.pdbx_strand_id
1 'polypeptide(L)'
;MGPIKSMILIIIPAFFSISAACSNGECKLLDECSTNSDCAAGLYCFSCPLGFSGSRCVRSAITDQFKLINNSLPFNKYAFLTTHNAYAIEGEPSHTGVPRITFTNQEDTVTQQLNNGARALMLDTYDFEGDIWLCHSSGGKCYDVTAFEPAIDTMKEIEAFLSQNPSEIVTLILEDYVQAPNGLTKLFNDSGLSKYWFPLANMPLNGQDWPLVSEMVAKNQRLLVFTSIRSKQDTEGIAYQWNYMVENQYGNGGMQPGSCPNRAESSPLNDTSKSLVLVNYFESIPIKLTTCAHNSGDLINMLHTCYGAAGNRWANFAAVDYYKRSEGGGSFQAVDTLNGKLLCGCDDVHACAPGSTSGACTP
;
A
#
# COMPACT_ATOMS: atom_id res chain seq x y z
N MET A 1 20.15 -76.87 22.82
CA MET A 1 18.89 -76.13 23.16
C MET A 1 19.30 -74.74 23.60
N GLY A 2 19.20 -73.79 22.74
CA GLY A 2 19.48 -72.39 22.99
C GLY A 2 18.17 -71.62 23.20
N PRO A 3 18.12 -70.57 24.05
CA PRO A 3 16.88 -69.87 24.34
C PRO A 3 16.45 -68.92 23.21
N ILE A 4 15.18 -69.07 22.83
CA ILE A 4 14.48 -68.15 21.88
C ILE A 4 14.26 -66.80 22.58
N LYS A 5 14.92 -65.75 22.10
CA LYS A 5 14.66 -64.37 22.56
C LYS A 5 13.37 -63.89 21.84
N SER A 6 12.28 -63.76 22.61
CA SER A 6 11.07 -63.09 22.17
C SER A 6 11.33 -61.56 22.02
N MET A 7 11.24 -61.06 20.82
CA MET A 7 11.31 -59.63 20.50
C MET A 7 9.90 -59.06 20.63
N ILE A 8 9.64 -58.30 21.66
CA ILE A 8 8.38 -57.58 21.87
C ILE A 8 8.41 -56.37 20.94
N LEU A 9 7.58 -56.35 19.93
CA LEU A 9 7.37 -55.24 19.03
C LEU A 9 6.41 -54.21 19.74
N ILE A 10 6.99 -53.13 20.26
CA ILE A 10 6.19 -52.03 20.83
C ILE A 10 5.67 -51.19 19.65
N ILE A 11 4.40 -51.34 19.31
CA ILE A 11 3.71 -50.46 18.36
C ILE A 11 3.33 -49.21 19.16
N ILE A 12 4.05 -48.11 18.93
CA ILE A 12 3.69 -46.77 19.41
C ILE A 12 2.58 -46.25 18.47
N PRO A 13 1.36 -46.02 18.93
CA PRO A 13 0.33 -45.37 18.09
C PRO A 13 0.79 -43.94 17.85
N ALA A 14 1.06 -43.59 16.60
CA ALA A 14 1.19 -42.20 16.18
C ALA A 14 -0.20 -41.56 16.31
N PHE A 15 -0.41 -40.78 17.35
CA PHE A 15 -1.55 -39.87 17.41
C PHE A 15 -1.32 -38.77 16.39
N PHE A 16 -1.89 -38.93 15.21
CA PHE A 16 -2.15 -37.79 14.32
C PHE A 16 -3.21 -36.95 15.01
N SER A 17 -2.79 -35.86 15.62
CA SER A 17 -3.72 -34.79 16.01
C SER A 17 -4.31 -34.24 14.71
N ILE A 18 -5.51 -34.66 14.36
CA ILE A 18 -6.32 -33.97 13.37
C ILE A 18 -6.70 -32.66 14.05
N SER A 19 -5.96 -31.60 13.76
CA SER A 19 -6.40 -30.26 14.07
C SER A 19 -7.76 -30.10 13.41
N ALA A 20 -8.82 -29.92 14.17
CA ALA A 20 -10.13 -29.60 13.62
C ALA A 20 -9.97 -28.29 12.86
N ALA A 21 -10.22 -28.31 11.55
CA ALA A 21 -10.22 -27.09 10.77
C ALA A 21 -11.26 -26.12 11.36
N CYS A 22 -10.84 -24.92 11.63
CA CYS A 22 -11.76 -23.86 12.04
C CYS A 22 -12.80 -23.61 10.93
N SER A 23 -13.95 -23.07 11.27
CA SER A 23 -15.05 -22.77 10.32
C SER A 23 -15.94 -21.66 10.88
N ASN A 24 -16.90 -21.21 10.09
CA ASN A 24 -17.97 -20.29 10.52
C ASN A 24 -17.46 -18.95 11.11
N GLY A 25 -16.44 -18.36 10.53
CA GLY A 25 -15.91 -17.06 10.95
C GLY A 25 -14.97 -17.13 12.17
N GLU A 26 -14.51 -18.32 12.55
CA GLU A 26 -13.60 -18.50 13.68
C GLU A 26 -12.13 -18.63 13.29
N CYS A 27 -11.84 -18.86 12.00
CA CYS A 27 -10.46 -19.01 11.51
C CYS A 27 -9.69 -17.69 11.65
N LYS A 28 -8.58 -17.77 12.34
CA LYS A 28 -7.66 -16.66 12.55
C LYS A 28 -6.72 -16.47 11.36
N LEU A 29 -5.92 -15.42 11.41
CA LEU A 29 -4.86 -15.17 10.43
C LEU A 29 -3.96 -16.42 10.27
N LEU A 30 -3.79 -16.86 9.02
CA LEU A 30 -3.02 -18.03 8.57
C LEU A 30 -3.62 -19.40 8.89
N ASP A 31 -4.77 -19.49 9.54
CA ASP A 31 -5.48 -20.75 9.68
C ASP A 31 -5.95 -21.26 8.31
N GLU A 32 -6.02 -22.58 8.17
CA GLU A 32 -6.58 -23.21 6.95
C GLU A 32 -8.06 -22.87 6.79
N CYS A 33 -8.45 -22.60 5.54
CA CYS A 33 -9.84 -22.29 5.20
C CYS A 33 -10.25 -22.96 3.88
N SER A 34 -11.54 -23.10 3.67
CA SER A 34 -12.13 -23.58 2.42
C SER A 34 -12.92 -22.47 1.71
N THR A 35 -13.51 -21.57 2.48
CA THR A 35 -14.34 -20.47 1.99
C THR A 35 -14.09 -19.19 2.81
N ASN A 36 -14.51 -18.04 2.28
CA ASN A 36 -14.43 -16.77 3.01
C ASN A 36 -15.20 -16.78 4.32
N SER A 37 -16.30 -17.55 4.40
CA SER A 37 -17.13 -17.66 5.61
C SER A 37 -16.45 -18.40 6.76
N ASP A 38 -15.34 -19.08 6.53
CA ASP A 38 -14.58 -19.74 7.59
C ASP A 38 -13.72 -18.74 8.36
N CYS A 39 -13.29 -17.66 7.69
CA CYS A 39 -12.38 -16.68 8.23
C CYS A 39 -13.05 -15.67 9.16
N ALA A 40 -12.34 -15.27 10.21
CA ALA A 40 -12.78 -14.23 11.13
C ALA A 40 -12.98 -12.88 10.40
N ALA A 41 -13.72 -11.97 11.01
CA ALA A 41 -13.97 -10.64 10.45
C ALA A 41 -12.66 -9.92 10.10
N GLY A 42 -12.60 -9.28 8.92
CA GLY A 42 -11.40 -8.63 8.41
C GLY A 42 -10.40 -9.56 7.69
N LEU A 43 -10.77 -10.85 7.55
CA LEU A 43 -9.98 -11.84 6.82
C LEU A 43 -10.80 -12.42 5.66
N TYR A 44 -10.09 -12.97 4.66
CA TYR A 44 -10.70 -13.75 3.57
C TYR A 44 -9.85 -14.96 3.24
N CYS A 45 -10.47 -15.96 2.65
CA CYS A 45 -9.82 -17.22 2.30
C CYS A 45 -9.09 -17.08 0.96
N PHE A 46 -7.77 -17.19 0.96
CA PHE A 46 -6.94 -17.03 -0.21
C PHE A 46 -5.94 -18.19 -0.38
N SER A 47 -5.75 -18.61 -1.61
CA SER A 47 -4.73 -19.60 -1.99
C SER A 47 -3.62 -18.92 -2.78
N CYS A 48 -2.40 -18.98 -2.26
CA CYS A 48 -1.20 -18.57 -2.98
C CYS A 48 -0.52 -19.79 -3.60
N PRO A 49 -0.55 -19.97 -4.94
CA PRO A 49 -0.01 -21.16 -5.58
C PRO A 49 1.50 -21.36 -5.41
N LEU A 50 2.23 -20.28 -5.14
CA LEU A 50 3.70 -20.29 -4.97
C LEU A 50 4.16 -20.33 -3.51
N GLY A 51 3.23 -20.23 -2.58
CA GLY A 51 3.49 -20.20 -1.16
C GLY A 51 2.94 -21.37 -0.41
N PHE A 52 1.92 -21.15 0.42
CA PHE A 52 1.31 -22.20 1.22
C PHE A 52 0.73 -23.33 0.39
N SER A 53 0.78 -24.53 0.92
CA SER A 53 -0.10 -25.59 0.45
C SER A 53 -1.50 -25.37 1.01
N GLY A 54 -2.49 -25.20 0.12
CA GLY A 54 -3.87 -24.95 0.46
C GLY A 54 -4.21 -23.46 0.65
N SER A 55 -5.45 -23.20 1.08
CA SER A 55 -5.96 -21.85 1.32
C SER A 55 -5.79 -21.46 2.78
N ARG A 56 -5.52 -20.16 3.01
CA ARG A 56 -5.33 -19.57 4.33
C ARG A 56 -6.18 -18.31 4.48
N CYS A 57 -6.60 -18.05 5.71
CA CYS A 57 -7.21 -16.77 6.04
C CYS A 57 -6.15 -15.67 6.06
N VAL A 58 -6.29 -14.68 5.18
CA VAL A 58 -5.38 -13.54 5.05
C VAL A 58 -6.14 -12.25 5.27
N ARG A 59 -5.46 -11.16 5.60
CA ARG A 59 -6.11 -9.87 5.88
C ARG A 59 -6.79 -9.30 4.63
N SER A 60 -7.98 -8.73 4.80
CA SER A 60 -8.74 -8.05 3.76
C SER A 60 -8.79 -6.53 3.93
N ALA A 61 -8.39 -6.03 5.09
CA ALA A 61 -8.33 -4.61 5.39
C ALA A 61 -7.25 -4.33 6.43
N ILE A 62 -6.66 -3.14 6.40
CA ILE A 62 -5.77 -2.69 7.47
C ILE A 62 -6.57 -2.26 8.69
N THR A 63 -5.90 -2.25 9.82
CA THR A 63 -6.43 -1.62 11.03
C THR A 63 -6.47 -0.11 10.85
N ASP A 64 -7.54 0.54 11.32
CA ASP A 64 -7.59 2.00 11.39
C ASP A 64 -6.63 2.47 12.50
N GLN A 65 -5.39 2.74 12.10
CA GLN A 65 -4.32 3.18 13.00
C GLN A 65 -4.65 4.51 13.70
N PHE A 66 -5.50 5.35 13.09
CA PHE A 66 -5.88 6.61 13.70
C PHE A 66 -6.85 6.41 14.88
N LYS A 67 -7.72 5.43 14.82
CA LYS A 67 -8.66 5.13 15.93
C LYS A 67 -8.03 4.29 17.04
N LEU A 68 -7.10 3.42 16.67
CA LEU A 68 -6.52 2.46 17.61
C LEU A 68 -5.73 3.15 18.74
N ILE A 69 -4.99 4.21 18.44
CA ILE A 69 -4.09 4.88 19.39
C ILE A 69 -4.47 6.33 19.71
N ASN A 70 -5.68 6.73 19.39
CA ASN A 70 -6.22 8.05 19.72
C ASN A 70 -5.46 9.25 19.13
N ASN A 71 -4.99 9.14 17.88
CA ASN A 71 -4.71 10.17 16.88
C ASN A 71 -4.16 11.52 17.33
N SER A 72 -2.97 11.55 17.85
CA SER A 72 -2.33 12.84 18.17
C SER A 72 -0.92 12.93 17.62
N LEU A 73 -0.57 12.08 16.64
CA LEU A 73 0.78 12.08 16.08
C LEU A 73 0.83 12.86 14.75
N PRO A 74 2.00 13.39 14.40
CA PRO A 74 2.25 13.96 13.09
C PRO A 74 2.01 12.95 11.96
N PHE A 75 1.54 13.42 10.79
CA PHE A 75 1.24 12.58 9.64
C PHE A 75 2.43 11.66 9.23
N ASN A 76 3.66 12.15 9.31
CA ASN A 76 4.87 11.37 9.01
C ASN A 76 5.25 10.32 10.06
N LYS A 77 4.44 10.12 11.09
CA LYS A 77 4.57 9.03 12.08
C LYS A 77 3.60 7.89 11.82
N TYR A 78 2.99 7.85 10.66
CA TYR A 78 2.10 6.76 10.21
C TYR A 78 2.61 6.12 8.94
N ALA A 79 2.27 4.84 8.76
CA ALA A 79 2.48 4.11 7.53
C ALA A 79 1.15 3.84 6.82
N PHE A 80 1.18 3.87 5.50
CA PHE A 80 0.01 3.77 4.65
C PHE A 80 0.21 2.68 3.59
N LEU A 81 -0.78 1.81 3.44
CA LEU A 81 -0.86 0.93 2.28
C LEU A 81 -0.99 1.81 1.02
N THR A 82 -0.08 1.57 0.09
CA THR A 82 0.00 2.30 -1.16
C THR A 82 -0.22 1.33 -2.32
N THR A 83 -1.18 1.63 -3.19
CA THR A 83 -1.42 0.81 -4.39
C THR A 83 -0.71 1.42 -5.58
N HIS A 84 0.23 0.66 -6.16
CA HIS A 84 0.92 1.04 -7.38
C HIS A 84 -0.04 0.91 -8.56
N ASN A 85 -0.06 1.90 -9.44
CA ASN A 85 -0.98 2.01 -10.58
C ASN A 85 -2.42 1.64 -10.19
N ALA A 86 -2.96 2.34 -9.20
CA ALA A 86 -4.24 2.04 -8.56
C ALA A 86 -5.41 1.92 -9.55
N TYR A 87 -5.33 2.62 -10.67
CA TYR A 87 -6.31 2.64 -11.77
C TYR A 87 -6.17 1.46 -12.74
N ALA A 88 -5.03 0.77 -12.74
CA ALA A 88 -4.74 -0.30 -13.70
C ALA A 88 -5.37 -1.62 -13.24
N ILE A 89 -6.70 -1.71 -13.36
CA ILE A 89 -7.53 -2.74 -12.78
C ILE A 89 -7.77 -3.88 -13.75
N GLU A 90 -7.60 -5.13 -13.29
CA GLU A 90 -7.85 -6.34 -14.06
C GLU A 90 -9.34 -6.49 -14.37
N GLY A 91 -9.67 -6.76 -15.64
CA GLY A 91 -11.03 -7.03 -16.05
C GLY A 91 -11.91 -5.81 -16.32
N GLU A 92 -11.42 -4.60 -16.01
CA GLU A 92 -12.14 -3.37 -16.36
C GLU A 92 -12.26 -3.21 -17.88
N PRO A 93 -13.42 -2.76 -18.39
CA PRO A 93 -13.61 -2.55 -19.81
C PRO A 93 -12.70 -1.44 -20.36
N SER A 94 -12.39 -1.50 -21.65
CA SER A 94 -11.69 -0.41 -22.32
C SER A 94 -12.64 0.78 -22.53
N HIS A 95 -12.18 1.99 -22.21
CA HIS A 95 -12.93 3.23 -22.44
C HIS A 95 -12.65 3.85 -23.81
N THR A 96 -11.66 3.36 -24.57
CA THR A 96 -11.31 3.84 -25.92
C THR A 96 -11.99 3.05 -27.04
N GLY A 97 -12.72 1.99 -26.71
CA GLY A 97 -13.36 1.11 -27.70
C GLY A 97 -12.42 0.09 -28.36
N VAL A 98 -11.11 0.09 -28.04
CA VAL A 98 -10.16 -0.92 -28.48
C VAL A 98 -9.71 -1.77 -27.29
N PRO A 99 -9.36 -3.06 -27.50
CA PRO A 99 -8.83 -3.89 -26.42
C PRO A 99 -7.54 -3.32 -25.86
N ARG A 100 -7.43 -3.27 -24.52
CA ARG A 100 -6.18 -2.88 -23.86
C ARG A 100 -5.08 -3.93 -24.11
N ILE A 101 -3.86 -3.44 -24.35
CA ILE A 101 -2.65 -4.26 -24.50
C ILE A 101 -1.60 -3.66 -23.58
N THR A 102 -1.85 -3.71 -22.27
CA THR A 102 -0.91 -3.28 -21.23
C THR A 102 -1.18 -4.08 -19.97
N PHE A 103 -0.25 -3.99 -19.00
CA PHE A 103 -0.35 -4.71 -17.74
C PHE A 103 -1.37 -4.06 -16.81
N THR A 104 -1.95 -4.89 -15.94
CA THR A 104 -2.78 -4.47 -14.82
C THR A 104 -2.02 -4.70 -13.52
N ASN A 105 -2.30 -3.87 -12.53
CA ASN A 105 -1.56 -3.86 -11.25
C ASN A 105 -2.47 -4.15 -10.06
N GLN A 106 -3.79 -4.05 -10.23
CA GLN A 106 -4.77 -4.23 -9.16
C GLN A 106 -5.96 -5.08 -9.63
N GLU A 107 -6.72 -5.63 -8.66
CA GLU A 107 -7.94 -6.40 -8.93
C GLU A 107 -9.21 -5.66 -8.49
N ASP A 108 -9.06 -4.73 -7.56
CA ASP A 108 -10.16 -3.97 -6.98
C ASP A 108 -10.27 -2.60 -7.62
N THR A 109 -11.49 -2.07 -7.74
CA THR A 109 -11.72 -0.67 -8.09
C THR A 109 -11.07 0.27 -7.07
N VAL A 110 -10.84 1.52 -7.43
CA VAL A 110 -10.27 2.51 -6.50
C VAL A 110 -11.16 2.68 -5.26
N THR A 111 -12.47 2.66 -5.43
CA THR A 111 -13.42 2.64 -4.31
C THR A 111 -13.21 1.44 -3.38
N GLN A 112 -13.01 0.25 -3.92
CA GLN A 112 -12.75 -0.95 -3.11
C GLN A 112 -11.39 -0.89 -2.42
N GLN A 113 -10.34 -0.42 -3.12
CA GLN A 113 -9.01 -0.23 -2.54
C GLN A 113 -9.07 0.72 -1.33
N LEU A 114 -9.75 1.87 -1.46
CA LEU A 114 -9.94 2.83 -0.38
C LEU A 114 -10.75 2.23 0.78
N ASN A 115 -11.85 1.53 0.50
CA ASN A 115 -12.66 0.86 1.50
C ASN A 115 -11.91 -0.27 2.21
N ASN A 116 -10.97 -0.91 1.53
CA ASN A 116 -10.09 -1.94 2.09
C ASN A 116 -8.86 -1.36 2.82
N GLY A 117 -8.72 -0.03 2.90
CA GLY A 117 -7.68 0.62 3.71
C GLY A 117 -6.46 1.10 2.95
N ALA A 118 -6.41 1.06 1.61
CA ALA A 118 -5.41 1.82 0.86
C ALA A 118 -5.59 3.32 1.14
N ARG A 119 -4.50 4.02 1.45
CA ARG A 119 -4.53 5.46 1.77
C ARG A 119 -3.54 6.27 0.96
N ALA A 120 -2.74 5.62 0.13
CA ALA A 120 -1.98 6.27 -0.92
C ALA A 120 -2.21 5.53 -2.25
N LEU A 121 -2.37 6.30 -3.33
CA LEU A 121 -2.63 5.80 -4.67
C LEU A 121 -1.56 6.36 -5.59
N MET A 122 -0.85 5.49 -6.31
CA MET A 122 0.07 5.90 -7.37
C MET A 122 -0.70 5.88 -8.69
N LEU A 123 -0.61 6.98 -9.44
CA LEU A 123 -1.40 7.21 -10.66
C LEU A 123 -0.50 7.80 -11.75
N ASP A 124 -0.55 7.22 -12.95
CA ASP A 124 0.14 7.77 -14.10
C ASP A 124 -0.83 8.62 -14.92
N THR A 125 -0.58 9.93 -14.96
CA THR A 125 -1.48 10.91 -15.59
C THR A 125 -0.91 11.41 -16.90
N TYR A 126 -1.73 11.43 -17.94
CA TYR A 126 -1.33 11.81 -19.31
C TYR A 126 -2.33 12.76 -19.95
N ASP A 127 -1.85 13.64 -20.84
CA ASP A 127 -2.72 14.28 -21.84
C ASP A 127 -3.10 13.24 -22.89
N PHE A 128 -4.40 12.99 -23.07
CA PHE A 128 -4.91 12.09 -24.10
C PHE A 128 -6.33 12.46 -24.49
N GLU A 129 -6.66 12.41 -25.78
CA GLU A 129 -7.99 12.78 -26.35
C GLU A 129 -8.53 14.15 -25.90
N GLY A 130 -7.65 15.10 -25.63
CA GLY A 130 -8.04 16.47 -25.22
C GLY A 130 -8.41 16.61 -23.75
N ASP A 131 -8.20 15.57 -22.95
CA ASP A 131 -8.43 15.55 -21.52
C ASP A 131 -7.25 14.88 -20.78
N ILE A 132 -7.33 14.73 -19.47
CA ILE A 132 -6.37 13.96 -18.67
C ILE A 132 -6.89 12.56 -18.47
N TRP A 133 -6.05 11.59 -18.81
CA TRP A 133 -6.34 10.17 -18.68
C TRP A 133 -5.32 9.45 -17.79
N LEU A 134 -5.74 8.31 -17.26
CA LEU A 134 -4.88 7.35 -16.59
C LEU A 134 -4.47 6.27 -17.59
N CYS A 135 -3.16 6.13 -17.80
CA CYS A 135 -2.61 5.24 -18.81
C CYS A 135 -1.41 4.48 -18.23
N HIS A 136 -1.31 3.20 -18.52
CA HIS A 136 -0.12 2.42 -18.20
C HIS A 136 0.72 2.26 -19.47
N SER A 137 1.56 3.24 -19.75
CA SER A 137 2.26 3.39 -21.01
C SER A 137 3.75 3.71 -20.79
N SER A 138 4.55 3.62 -21.82
CA SER A 138 5.97 3.97 -21.83
C SER A 138 6.25 5.17 -22.70
N GLY A 139 7.37 5.88 -22.42
CA GLY A 139 7.82 6.99 -23.23
C GLY A 139 7.00 8.28 -23.12
N GLY A 140 6.23 8.44 -22.03
CA GLY A 140 5.51 9.68 -21.74
C GLY A 140 4.32 9.96 -22.66
N LYS A 141 3.76 8.94 -23.33
CA LYS A 141 2.62 9.06 -24.22
C LYS A 141 1.57 8.02 -23.93
N CYS A 142 0.30 8.42 -23.90
CA CYS A 142 -0.82 7.52 -23.84
C CYS A 142 -1.28 7.12 -25.27
N TYR A 143 -1.79 5.91 -25.40
CA TYR A 143 -2.35 5.33 -26.63
C TYR A 143 -3.65 4.62 -26.31
N ASP A 144 -4.53 4.46 -27.28
CA ASP A 144 -5.82 3.76 -27.10
C ASP A 144 -5.69 2.40 -26.43
N VAL A 145 -4.62 1.67 -26.75
CA VAL A 145 -4.35 0.32 -26.20
C VAL A 145 -3.69 0.33 -24.81
N THR A 146 -3.27 1.49 -24.31
CA THR A 146 -2.63 1.65 -22.99
C THR A 146 -3.46 2.52 -22.04
N ALA A 147 -4.51 3.17 -22.54
CA ALA A 147 -5.43 3.99 -21.77
C ALA A 147 -6.39 3.12 -20.93
N PHE A 148 -6.58 3.50 -19.70
CA PHE A 148 -7.56 2.87 -18.79
C PHE A 148 -8.86 3.66 -18.79
N GLU A 149 -8.83 4.90 -18.28
CA GLU A 149 -10.01 5.73 -18.13
C GLU A 149 -9.66 7.23 -18.08
N PRO A 150 -10.62 8.12 -18.31
CA PRO A 150 -10.48 9.53 -17.98
C PRO A 150 -10.17 9.69 -16.49
N ALA A 151 -9.12 10.44 -16.15
CA ALA A 151 -8.69 10.61 -14.77
C ALA A 151 -9.77 11.20 -13.85
N ILE A 152 -10.72 11.95 -14.43
CA ILE A 152 -11.85 12.54 -13.69
C ILE A 152 -12.72 11.48 -13.00
N ASP A 153 -12.83 10.27 -13.57
CA ASP A 153 -13.66 9.19 -13.02
C ASP A 153 -13.04 8.65 -11.72
N THR A 154 -11.76 8.29 -11.75
CA THR A 154 -11.00 7.94 -10.53
C THR A 154 -11.02 9.08 -9.49
N MET A 155 -10.84 10.34 -9.91
CA MET A 155 -10.87 11.47 -8.96
C MET A 155 -12.23 11.63 -8.28
N LYS A 156 -13.34 11.33 -8.97
CA LYS A 156 -14.67 11.30 -8.36
C LYS A 156 -14.87 10.15 -7.37
N GLU A 157 -14.28 8.98 -7.62
CA GLU A 157 -14.30 7.90 -6.63
C GLU A 157 -13.60 8.33 -5.34
N ILE A 158 -12.43 8.98 -5.45
CA ILE A 158 -11.67 9.50 -4.31
C ILE A 158 -12.47 10.59 -3.58
N GLU A 159 -13.12 11.48 -4.30
CA GLU A 159 -13.98 12.52 -3.73
C GLU A 159 -15.14 11.91 -2.94
N ALA A 160 -15.84 10.94 -3.53
CA ALA A 160 -16.94 10.24 -2.87
C ALA A 160 -16.48 9.55 -1.57
N PHE A 161 -15.30 8.90 -1.58
CA PHE A 161 -14.72 8.29 -0.40
C PHE A 161 -14.41 9.33 0.69
N LEU A 162 -13.71 10.42 0.36
CA LEU A 162 -13.37 11.49 1.32
C LEU A 162 -14.63 12.18 1.88
N SER A 163 -15.67 12.31 1.07
CA SER A 163 -16.95 12.87 1.49
C SER A 163 -17.66 11.99 2.52
N GLN A 164 -17.63 10.69 2.32
CA GLN A 164 -18.27 9.70 3.21
C GLN A 164 -17.45 9.40 4.46
N ASN A 165 -16.14 9.65 4.42
CA ASN A 165 -15.20 9.29 5.48
C ASN A 165 -14.45 10.53 5.99
N PRO A 166 -15.07 11.38 6.79
CA PRO A 166 -14.53 12.70 7.16
C PRO A 166 -13.28 12.65 8.07
N SER A 167 -12.93 11.49 8.63
CA SER A 167 -11.72 11.29 9.43
C SER A 167 -10.53 10.75 8.63
N GLU A 168 -10.72 10.43 7.35
CA GLU A 168 -9.69 9.79 6.53
C GLU A 168 -8.86 10.81 5.73
N ILE A 169 -7.60 10.46 5.50
CA ILE A 169 -6.64 11.22 4.69
C ILE A 169 -6.20 10.33 3.54
N VAL A 170 -6.17 10.88 2.33
CA VAL A 170 -5.69 10.19 1.13
C VAL A 170 -4.50 10.94 0.54
N THR A 171 -3.51 10.18 0.09
CA THR A 171 -2.33 10.71 -0.63
C THR A 171 -2.36 10.24 -2.07
N LEU A 172 -2.12 11.13 -3.02
CA LEU A 172 -1.92 10.82 -4.43
C LEU A 172 -0.45 11.06 -4.77
N ILE A 173 0.17 10.09 -5.42
CA ILE A 173 1.55 10.16 -5.91
C ILE A 173 1.45 10.01 -7.43
N LEU A 174 1.68 11.11 -8.15
CA LEU A 174 1.47 11.17 -9.60
C LEU A 174 2.80 10.96 -10.34
N GLU A 175 2.85 9.91 -11.16
CA GLU A 175 3.78 9.86 -12.27
C GLU A 175 3.17 10.70 -13.39
N ASP A 176 3.67 11.93 -13.53
CA ASP A 176 2.96 13.01 -14.19
C ASP A 176 3.54 13.29 -15.58
N TYR A 177 2.76 13.02 -16.60
CA TYR A 177 3.06 13.32 -18.01
C TYR A 177 2.14 14.38 -18.61
N VAL A 178 1.35 15.09 -17.77
CA VAL A 178 0.44 16.14 -18.22
C VAL A 178 1.23 17.39 -18.60
N GLN A 179 1.08 17.83 -19.85
CA GLN A 179 1.70 19.05 -20.39
C GLN A 179 0.71 20.21 -20.48
N ALA A 180 -0.59 19.93 -20.44
CA ALA A 180 -1.64 20.95 -20.50
C ALA A 180 -1.46 21.97 -19.36
N PRO A 181 -1.38 23.27 -19.63
CA PRO A 181 -1.24 24.30 -18.60
C PRO A 181 -2.42 24.26 -17.61
N ASN A 182 -2.10 24.18 -16.30
CA ASN A 182 -3.06 24.02 -15.22
C ASN A 182 -3.97 22.79 -15.38
N GLY A 183 -3.51 21.76 -16.10
CA GLY A 183 -4.31 20.57 -16.39
C GLY A 183 -4.69 19.81 -15.13
N LEU A 184 -3.75 19.55 -14.24
CA LEU A 184 -4.04 18.89 -12.97
C LEU A 184 -4.89 19.77 -12.05
N THR A 185 -4.61 21.07 -11.96
CA THR A 185 -5.44 22.02 -11.19
C THR A 185 -6.90 21.98 -11.63
N LYS A 186 -7.14 21.97 -12.96
CA LYS A 186 -8.47 21.83 -13.53
C LYS A 186 -9.11 20.50 -13.13
N LEU A 187 -8.40 19.39 -13.27
CA LEU A 187 -8.86 18.05 -12.92
C LEU A 187 -9.33 17.98 -11.46
N PHE A 188 -8.52 18.49 -10.52
CA PHE A 188 -8.85 18.48 -9.09
C PHE A 188 -10.01 19.43 -8.75
N ASN A 189 -10.18 20.54 -9.46
CA ASN A 189 -11.33 21.44 -9.29
C ASN A 189 -12.61 20.80 -9.83
N ASP A 190 -12.57 20.23 -11.02
CA ASP A 190 -13.74 19.64 -11.69
C ASP A 190 -14.25 18.38 -10.95
N SER A 191 -13.35 17.63 -10.30
CA SER A 191 -13.71 16.49 -9.46
C SER A 191 -14.23 16.87 -8.07
N GLY A 192 -14.08 18.13 -7.66
CA GLY A 192 -14.44 18.62 -6.32
C GLY A 192 -13.43 18.27 -5.22
N LEU A 193 -12.26 17.72 -5.57
CA LEU A 193 -11.22 17.33 -4.61
C LEU A 193 -10.49 18.52 -3.99
N SER A 194 -10.48 19.70 -4.64
CA SER A 194 -9.82 20.91 -4.15
C SER A 194 -10.25 21.31 -2.74
N LYS A 195 -11.47 20.98 -2.33
CA LYS A 195 -11.99 21.30 -0.99
C LYS A 195 -11.29 20.54 0.15
N TYR A 196 -10.55 19.47 -0.18
CA TYR A 196 -9.79 18.66 0.76
C TYR A 196 -8.29 18.92 0.70
N TRP A 197 -7.85 19.83 -0.15
CA TRP A 197 -6.45 20.05 -0.46
C TRP A 197 -5.61 20.39 0.76
N PHE A 198 -4.49 19.69 0.93
CA PHE A 198 -3.47 20.08 1.90
C PHE A 198 -2.56 21.13 1.24
N PRO A 199 -2.56 22.39 1.73
CA PRO A 199 -1.83 23.47 1.06
C PRO A 199 -0.31 23.24 1.06
N LEU A 200 0.34 23.48 -0.08
CA LEU A 200 1.80 23.42 -0.23
C LEU A 200 2.54 24.22 0.84
N ALA A 201 2.03 25.40 1.19
CA ALA A 201 2.61 26.27 2.22
C ALA A 201 2.64 25.66 3.63
N ASN A 202 1.82 24.63 3.88
CA ASN A 202 1.76 23.92 5.16
C ASN A 202 2.60 22.63 5.16
N MET A 203 3.17 22.23 4.02
CA MET A 203 4.03 21.05 3.91
C MET A 203 5.40 21.35 4.51
N PRO A 204 5.84 20.59 5.52
CA PRO A 204 7.11 20.87 6.20
C PRO A 204 8.30 20.51 5.32
N LEU A 205 9.36 21.29 5.46
CA LEU A 205 10.66 21.07 4.81
C LEU A 205 11.71 20.73 5.87
N ASN A 206 12.90 20.36 5.43
CA ASN A 206 14.09 20.16 6.28
C ASN A 206 13.89 19.11 7.39
N GLY A 207 13.14 18.04 7.08
CA GLY A 207 12.92 16.92 7.99
C GLY A 207 12.01 17.22 9.20
N GLN A 208 11.32 18.35 9.18
CA GLN A 208 10.38 18.70 10.24
C GLN A 208 9.19 17.75 10.24
N ASP A 209 8.58 17.57 11.42
CA ASP A 209 7.36 16.80 11.53
C ASP A 209 6.18 17.52 10.85
N TRP A 210 5.29 16.72 10.28
CA TRP A 210 4.05 17.18 9.67
C TRP A 210 3.04 17.61 10.75
N PRO A 211 2.00 18.35 10.38
CA PRO A 211 0.89 18.62 11.31
C PRO A 211 0.30 17.33 11.87
N LEU A 212 -0.32 17.43 13.03
CA LEU A 212 -1.06 16.33 13.63
C LEU A 212 -2.20 15.88 12.70
N VAL A 213 -2.42 14.60 12.57
CA VAL A 213 -3.53 14.06 11.77
C VAL A 213 -4.87 14.65 12.20
N SER A 214 -5.09 14.81 13.52
CA SER A 214 -6.31 15.46 14.04
C SER A 214 -6.47 16.91 13.58
N GLU A 215 -5.38 17.67 13.43
CA GLU A 215 -5.43 19.05 12.92
C GLU A 215 -5.72 19.08 11.42
N MET A 216 -5.13 18.17 10.66
CA MET A 216 -5.39 18.03 9.21
C MET A 216 -6.87 17.72 8.98
N VAL A 217 -7.42 16.77 9.72
CA VAL A 217 -8.85 16.39 9.67
C VAL A 217 -9.73 17.57 10.07
N ALA A 218 -9.45 18.23 11.18
CA ALA A 218 -10.25 19.37 11.67
C ALA A 218 -10.29 20.55 10.67
N LYS A 219 -9.21 20.75 9.91
CA LYS A 219 -9.11 21.78 8.87
C LYS A 219 -9.62 21.31 7.50
N ASN A 220 -10.12 20.09 7.39
CA ASN A 220 -10.48 19.42 6.15
C ASN A 220 -9.35 19.36 5.11
N GLN A 221 -8.09 19.39 5.55
CA GLN A 221 -6.88 19.29 4.72
C GLN A 221 -6.46 17.83 4.60
N ARG A 222 -7.25 17.03 3.88
CA ARG A 222 -7.25 15.57 3.90
C ARG A 222 -6.82 14.93 2.59
N LEU A 223 -6.40 15.74 1.61
CA LEU A 223 -5.86 15.29 0.34
C LEU A 223 -4.46 15.84 0.16
N LEU A 224 -3.46 14.95 0.16
CA LEU A 224 -2.09 15.28 -0.21
C LEU A 224 -1.86 14.85 -1.66
N VAL A 225 -1.24 15.72 -2.45
CA VAL A 225 -0.92 15.39 -3.85
C VAL A 225 0.54 15.72 -4.13
N PHE A 226 1.25 14.74 -4.67
CA PHE A 226 2.63 14.85 -5.11
C PHE A 226 2.73 14.62 -6.61
N THR A 227 3.58 15.39 -7.28
CA THR A 227 3.89 15.25 -8.71
C THR A 227 5.36 14.92 -8.93
N SER A 228 5.67 14.16 -9.97
CA SER A 228 7.04 13.91 -10.43
C SER A 228 7.65 15.09 -11.20
N ILE A 229 6.88 16.13 -11.52
CA ILE A 229 7.30 17.30 -12.31
C ILE A 229 7.57 18.51 -11.41
N ARG A 230 8.85 18.85 -11.25
CA ARG A 230 9.30 19.93 -10.36
C ARG A 230 8.61 21.28 -10.64
N SER A 231 8.46 21.66 -11.91
CA SER A 231 7.89 22.96 -12.28
C SER A 231 6.43 23.13 -11.83
N LYS A 232 5.68 22.05 -11.66
CA LYS A 232 4.27 22.13 -11.22
C LYS A 232 4.11 22.56 -9.77
N GLN A 233 5.16 22.46 -8.96
CA GLN A 233 5.13 23.04 -7.63
C GLN A 233 4.95 24.57 -7.68
N ASP A 234 5.64 25.22 -8.61
CA ASP A 234 5.56 26.68 -8.76
C ASP A 234 4.36 27.12 -9.62
N THR A 235 3.98 26.34 -10.63
CA THR A 235 2.94 26.70 -11.60
C THR A 235 1.54 26.29 -11.18
N GLU A 236 1.39 25.15 -10.47
CA GLU A 236 0.09 24.58 -10.09
C GLU A 236 -0.07 24.42 -8.57
N GLY A 237 0.95 24.70 -7.77
CA GLY A 237 0.91 24.52 -6.32
C GLY A 237 0.87 23.06 -5.87
N ILE A 238 1.26 22.11 -6.76
CA ILE A 238 1.30 20.68 -6.48
C ILE A 238 2.72 20.32 -6.03
N ALA A 239 2.83 19.68 -4.88
CA ALA A 239 4.12 19.39 -4.25
C ALA A 239 5.01 18.51 -5.16
N TYR A 240 6.24 18.95 -5.42
CA TYR A 240 7.22 18.10 -6.08
C TYR A 240 7.68 17.01 -5.10
N GLN A 241 7.43 15.76 -5.43
CA GLN A 241 7.56 14.59 -4.57
C GLN A 241 8.88 14.57 -3.81
N TRP A 242 10.00 14.69 -4.48
CA TRP A 242 11.33 14.54 -3.87
C TRP A 242 11.84 15.77 -3.10
N ASN A 243 11.00 16.81 -2.95
CA ASN A 243 11.22 17.82 -1.93
C ASN A 243 10.83 17.36 -0.53
N TYR A 244 9.95 16.35 -0.42
CA TYR A 244 9.30 15.92 0.84
C TYR A 244 9.60 14.47 1.21
N MET A 245 9.90 13.60 0.24
CA MET A 245 10.16 12.18 0.47
C MET A 245 11.43 11.70 -0.21
N VAL A 246 12.00 10.64 0.37
CA VAL A 246 12.98 9.78 -0.26
C VAL A 246 12.30 8.52 -0.77
N GLU A 247 12.85 7.91 -1.83
CA GLU A 247 12.23 6.80 -2.53
C GLU A 247 13.28 5.80 -3.00
N ASN A 248 13.04 4.49 -2.78
CA ASN A 248 13.87 3.46 -3.36
C ASN A 248 13.56 3.23 -4.85
N GLN A 249 14.45 2.53 -5.52
CA GLN A 249 14.23 2.10 -6.91
C GLN A 249 12.97 1.24 -7.01
N TYR A 250 12.20 1.40 -8.06
CA TYR A 250 11.01 0.60 -8.38
C TYR A 250 11.36 -0.61 -9.27
N GLY A 251 10.40 -1.49 -9.44
CA GLY A 251 10.51 -2.68 -10.28
C GLY A 251 11.54 -3.69 -9.78
N ASN A 252 11.95 -4.62 -10.62
CA ASN A 252 12.88 -5.68 -10.24
C ASN A 252 14.23 -5.16 -9.74
N GLY A 253 14.64 -3.96 -10.16
CA GLY A 253 15.83 -3.29 -9.65
C GLY A 253 15.73 -2.88 -8.19
N GLY A 254 14.53 -2.60 -7.72
CA GLY A 254 14.22 -2.22 -6.33
C GLY A 254 13.93 -3.42 -5.42
N MET A 255 13.61 -4.58 -5.99
CA MET A 255 13.23 -5.80 -5.25
C MET A 255 14.41 -6.74 -4.96
N GLN A 256 15.63 -6.23 -4.87
CA GLN A 256 16.82 -7.05 -4.63
C GLN A 256 16.95 -7.42 -3.15
N PRO A 257 16.91 -8.71 -2.76
CA PRO A 257 17.05 -9.12 -1.36
C PRO A 257 18.31 -8.53 -0.70
N GLY A 258 18.14 -7.95 0.48
CA GLY A 258 19.23 -7.35 1.26
C GLY A 258 19.79 -6.04 0.71
N SER A 259 19.16 -5.44 -0.31
CA SER A 259 19.55 -4.16 -0.91
C SER A 259 18.33 -3.26 -1.07
N CYS A 260 18.49 -1.97 -0.77
CA CYS A 260 17.47 -0.96 -0.99
C CYS A 260 18.10 0.20 -1.78
N PRO A 261 18.25 0.04 -3.10
CA PRO A 261 18.88 1.05 -3.93
C PRO A 261 17.98 2.28 -4.07
N ASN A 262 18.61 3.44 -4.19
CA ASN A 262 17.93 4.72 -4.36
C ASN A 262 17.36 4.87 -5.78
N ARG A 263 16.17 5.44 -5.91
CA ARG A 263 15.64 5.92 -7.20
C ARG A 263 16.47 7.11 -7.69
N ALA A 264 16.74 7.20 -8.99
CA ALA A 264 17.63 8.21 -9.56
C ALA A 264 17.18 9.65 -9.30
N GLU A 265 15.87 9.89 -9.29
CA GLU A 265 15.27 11.22 -9.05
C GLU A 265 15.20 11.60 -7.57
N SER A 266 15.27 10.61 -6.70
CA SER A 266 15.24 10.82 -5.25
C SER A 266 16.58 11.29 -4.71
N SER A 267 16.57 12.11 -3.66
CA SER A 267 17.73 12.27 -2.78
C SER A 267 18.14 10.91 -2.19
N PRO A 268 19.39 10.75 -1.73
CA PRO A 268 19.79 9.53 -1.03
C PRO A 268 18.80 9.13 0.07
N LEU A 269 18.51 7.84 0.21
CA LEU A 269 17.50 7.36 1.16
C LEU A 269 17.76 7.82 2.60
N ASN A 270 19.02 7.99 2.99
CA ASN A 270 19.42 8.50 4.30
C ASN A 270 19.36 10.03 4.44
N ASP A 271 18.87 10.77 3.44
CA ASP A 271 18.64 12.21 3.54
C ASP A 271 17.47 12.49 4.49
N THR A 272 17.78 12.83 5.74
CA THR A 272 16.80 13.13 6.77
C THR A 272 16.16 14.52 6.62
N SER A 273 16.59 15.33 5.65
CA SER A 273 15.89 16.58 5.30
C SER A 273 14.54 16.34 4.63
N LYS A 274 14.30 15.11 4.15
CA LYS A 274 13.00 14.63 3.64
C LYS A 274 12.33 13.81 4.74
N SER A 275 11.16 14.24 5.18
CA SER A 275 10.49 13.64 6.34
C SER A 275 9.69 12.37 6.04
N LEU A 276 9.44 12.08 4.76
CA LEU A 276 8.69 10.90 4.31
C LEU A 276 9.59 9.88 3.60
N VAL A 277 9.21 8.61 3.69
CA VAL A 277 9.91 7.49 3.05
C VAL A 277 8.87 6.67 2.26
N LEU A 278 9.08 6.56 0.95
CA LEU A 278 8.32 5.69 0.06
C LEU A 278 9.17 4.46 -0.28
N VAL A 279 8.62 3.27 -0.06
CA VAL A 279 9.22 2.01 -0.48
C VAL A 279 8.34 1.36 -1.54
N ASN A 280 8.91 1.23 -2.73
CA ASN A 280 8.36 0.47 -3.85
C ASN A 280 8.73 -1.01 -3.71
N TYR A 281 7.75 -1.89 -3.77
CA TYR A 281 7.95 -3.33 -3.77
C TYR A 281 6.98 -4.02 -4.73
N PHE A 282 7.29 -3.94 -6.00
CA PHE A 282 6.53 -4.54 -7.10
C PHE A 282 7.45 -4.83 -8.29
N GLU A 283 7.08 -5.79 -9.12
CA GLU A 283 7.84 -6.19 -10.31
C GLU A 283 7.70 -5.17 -11.44
N SER A 284 8.73 -5.08 -12.31
CA SER A 284 8.66 -4.25 -13.54
C SER A 284 7.57 -4.74 -14.51
N ILE A 285 7.26 -6.03 -14.47
CA ILE A 285 6.15 -6.66 -15.17
C ILE A 285 5.28 -7.32 -14.10
N PRO A 286 4.13 -6.75 -13.75
CA PRO A 286 3.28 -7.27 -12.69
C PRO A 286 2.74 -8.66 -13.07
N ILE A 287 3.09 -9.67 -12.29
CA ILE A 287 2.61 -11.04 -12.45
C ILE A 287 1.81 -11.41 -11.21
N LYS A 288 0.50 -11.44 -11.34
CA LYS A 288 -0.43 -11.74 -10.25
C LYS A 288 -0.11 -13.04 -9.50
N LEU A 289 0.42 -14.05 -10.21
CA LEU A 289 0.78 -15.34 -9.62
C LEU A 289 1.97 -15.24 -8.65
N THR A 290 2.99 -14.45 -8.99
CA THR A 290 4.19 -14.26 -8.16
C THR A 290 3.96 -13.26 -7.03
N THR A 291 3.09 -12.28 -7.25
CA THR A 291 2.83 -11.19 -6.30
C THR A 291 2.36 -11.69 -4.93
N CYS A 292 1.64 -12.82 -4.88
CA CYS A 292 1.20 -13.34 -3.58
C CYS A 292 2.36 -13.81 -2.69
N ALA A 293 3.44 -14.31 -3.28
CA ALA A 293 4.66 -14.64 -2.53
C ALA A 293 5.43 -13.36 -2.16
N HIS A 294 5.55 -12.44 -3.10
CA HIS A 294 6.27 -11.17 -2.88
C HIS A 294 5.62 -10.31 -1.78
N ASN A 295 4.30 -10.17 -1.76
CA ASN A 295 3.58 -9.37 -0.76
C ASN A 295 3.55 -10.00 0.64
N SER A 296 4.36 -11.00 0.91
CA SER A 296 4.40 -11.74 2.19
C SER A 296 5.65 -11.40 3.00
N GLY A 297 6.38 -12.41 3.46
CA GLY A 297 7.60 -12.25 4.23
C GLY A 297 8.68 -11.44 3.50
N ASP A 298 8.74 -11.54 2.19
CA ASP A 298 9.72 -10.81 1.36
C ASP A 298 9.48 -9.30 1.40
N LEU A 299 8.22 -8.85 1.36
CA LEU A 299 7.88 -7.44 1.56
C LEU A 299 8.35 -6.94 2.93
N ILE A 300 8.07 -7.68 4.00
CA ILE A 300 8.49 -7.31 5.35
C ILE A 300 10.02 -7.24 5.45
N ASN A 301 10.72 -8.22 4.87
CA ASN A 301 12.18 -8.22 4.82
C ASN A 301 12.74 -7.01 4.06
N MET A 302 12.08 -6.61 2.96
CA MET A 302 12.46 -5.42 2.20
C MET A 302 12.25 -4.13 2.99
N LEU A 303 11.14 -4.02 3.71
CA LEU A 303 10.88 -2.86 4.57
C LEU A 303 11.94 -2.72 5.68
N HIS A 304 12.40 -3.85 6.26
CA HIS A 304 13.53 -3.85 7.20
C HIS A 304 14.85 -3.44 6.53
N THR A 305 15.11 -3.92 5.32
CA THR A 305 16.30 -3.55 4.54
C THR A 305 16.31 -2.05 4.24
N CYS A 306 15.17 -1.52 3.80
CA CYS A 306 15.01 -0.10 3.51
C CYS A 306 15.06 0.78 4.77
N TYR A 307 14.64 0.28 5.92
CA TYR A 307 14.78 0.98 7.20
C TYR A 307 16.25 1.36 7.47
N GLY A 308 17.16 0.40 7.33
CA GLY A 308 18.61 0.66 7.49
C GLY A 308 19.13 1.65 6.44
N ALA A 309 18.76 1.48 5.17
CA ALA A 309 19.15 2.37 4.08
C ALA A 309 18.60 3.79 4.24
N ALA A 310 17.42 3.95 4.84
CA ALA A 310 16.76 5.24 5.07
C ALA A 310 17.21 5.92 6.37
N GLY A 311 18.38 5.58 6.90
CA GLY A 311 18.91 6.20 8.12
C GLY A 311 18.09 5.87 9.36
N ASN A 312 17.66 4.63 9.49
CA ASN A 312 16.80 4.10 10.55
C ASN A 312 15.41 4.76 10.61
N ARG A 313 14.83 5.00 9.43
CA ARG A 313 13.45 5.47 9.31
C ARG A 313 12.58 4.43 8.63
N TRP A 314 11.43 4.13 9.22
CA TRP A 314 10.44 3.24 8.64
C TRP A 314 9.70 3.93 7.48
N ALA A 315 9.23 3.11 6.53
CA ALA A 315 8.45 3.60 5.41
C ALA A 315 7.11 4.20 5.88
N ASN A 316 6.76 5.35 5.31
CA ASN A 316 5.43 5.93 5.41
C ASN A 316 4.50 5.37 4.33
N PHE A 317 5.05 5.04 3.17
CA PHE A 317 4.30 4.49 2.04
C PHE A 317 4.93 3.17 1.62
N ALA A 318 4.16 2.09 1.68
CA ALA A 318 4.54 0.78 1.18
C ALA A 318 3.74 0.49 -0.09
N ALA A 319 4.38 0.66 -1.25
CA ALA A 319 3.75 0.55 -2.56
C ALA A 319 3.86 -0.86 -3.13
N VAL A 320 2.71 -1.45 -3.47
CA VAL A 320 2.60 -2.82 -3.95
C VAL A 320 1.60 -2.97 -5.10
N ASP A 321 1.79 -4.02 -5.90
CA ASP A 321 0.78 -4.52 -6.82
C ASP A 321 -0.14 -5.54 -6.13
N TYR A 322 -1.36 -5.72 -6.61
CA TYR A 322 -2.32 -6.75 -6.16
C TYR A 322 -2.34 -6.91 -4.64
N TYR A 323 -2.55 -5.82 -3.94
CA TYR A 323 -2.33 -5.64 -2.50
C TYR A 323 -3.03 -6.67 -1.60
N LYS A 324 -4.14 -7.29 -2.04
CA LYS A 324 -4.82 -8.37 -1.29
C LYS A 324 -4.13 -9.73 -1.43
N ARG A 325 -3.30 -9.88 -2.47
CA ARG A 325 -2.66 -11.15 -2.75
C ARG A 325 -1.42 -11.34 -1.94
N SER A 326 -1.48 -12.31 -1.03
CA SER A 326 -0.35 -12.62 -0.16
C SER A 326 -0.51 -13.99 0.50
N GLU A 327 0.61 -14.53 0.96
CA GLU A 327 0.62 -15.47 2.08
C GLU A 327 1.12 -14.72 3.32
N GLY A 328 0.77 -15.17 4.52
CA GLY A 328 1.29 -14.55 5.75
C GLY A 328 0.73 -13.16 6.10
N GLY A 329 -0.45 -12.80 5.58
CA GLY A 329 -1.10 -11.52 5.89
C GLY A 329 -0.73 -10.37 4.95
N GLY A 330 0.36 -10.50 4.18
CA GLY A 330 0.73 -9.63 3.07
C GLY A 330 0.97 -8.18 3.39
N SER A 331 0.59 -7.33 2.45
CA SER A 331 0.77 -5.89 2.55
C SER A 331 0.01 -5.27 3.74
N PHE A 332 -1.12 -5.83 4.15
CA PHE A 332 -1.84 -5.41 5.35
C PHE A 332 -1.03 -5.65 6.62
N GLN A 333 -0.46 -6.86 6.77
CA GLN A 333 0.40 -7.18 7.91
C GLN A 333 1.67 -6.32 7.90
N ALA A 334 2.24 -6.06 6.73
CA ALA A 334 3.42 -5.20 6.60
C ALA A 334 3.13 -3.78 7.10
N VAL A 335 1.98 -3.19 6.73
CA VAL A 335 1.56 -1.86 7.19
C VAL A 335 1.22 -1.85 8.68
N ASP A 336 0.59 -2.90 9.21
CA ASP A 336 0.36 -3.04 10.65
C ASP A 336 1.69 -3.13 11.43
N THR A 337 2.68 -3.82 10.89
CA THR A 337 4.05 -3.87 11.46
C THR A 337 4.71 -2.49 11.43
N LEU A 338 4.67 -1.79 10.30
CA LEU A 338 5.22 -0.44 10.19
C LEU A 338 4.57 0.53 11.18
N ASN A 339 3.24 0.49 11.29
CA ASN A 339 2.51 1.34 12.24
C ASN A 339 2.84 0.98 13.69
N GLY A 340 2.97 -0.30 14.02
CA GLY A 340 3.47 -0.73 15.34
C GLY A 340 4.83 -0.11 15.66
N LYS A 341 5.77 -0.18 14.73
CA LYS A 341 7.12 0.39 14.87
C LYS A 341 7.10 1.92 14.99
N LEU A 342 6.34 2.59 14.16
CA LEU A 342 6.26 4.06 14.11
C LEU A 342 5.53 4.64 15.33
N LEU A 343 4.45 4.01 15.77
CA LEU A 343 3.53 4.56 16.76
C LEU A 343 3.93 4.22 18.20
N CYS A 344 4.41 3.01 18.43
CA CYS A 344 4.70 2.54 19.79
C CYS A 344 5.98 1.70 19.93
N GLY A 345 6.68 1.42 18.82
CA GLY A 345 7.89 0.59 18.82
C GLY A 345 7.64 -0.92 18.86
N CYS A 346 6.39 -1.36 18.74
CA CYS A 346 5.99 -2.77 18.72
C CYS A 346 6.09 -3.39 17.33
N ASP A 347 6.03 -4.72 17.23
CA ASP A 347 6.11 -5.44 15.97
C ASP A 347 4.78 -5.47 15.18
N ASP A 348 3.69 -5.05 15.83
CA ASP A 348 2.37 -4.92 15.23
C ASP A 348 1.60 -3.81 15.94
N VAL A 349 0.80 -3.04 15.20
CA VAL A 349 0.01 -1.93 15.75
C VAL A 349 -1.02 -2.39 16.78
N HIS A 350 -1.52 -3.63 16.65
CA HIS A 350 -2.47 -4.20 17.62
C HIS A 350 -1.84 -4.47 19.00
N ALA A 351 -0.52 -4.57 19.07
CA ALA A 351 0.21 -4.68 20.32
C ALA A 351 0.46 -3.32 21.00
N CYS A 352 0.13 -2.20 20.36
CA CYS A 352 0.25 -0.88 20.99
C CYS A 352 -0.80 -0.72 22.08
N ALA A 353 -0.38 -0.34 23.28
CA ALA A 353 -1.31 0.05 24.33
C ALA A 353 -1.99 1.39 23.96
N PRO A 354 -3.31 1.57 24.18
CA PRO A 354 -4.01 2.81 23.88
C PRO A 354 -3.34 4.01 24.57
N GLY A 355 -3.05 5.06 23.79
CA GLY A 355 -2.38 6.28 24.27
C GLY A 355 -0.88 6.16 24.54
N SER A 356 -0.28 5.01 24.22
CA SER A 356 1.17 4.79 24.35
C SER A 356 1.93 5.46 23.19
N THR A 357 2.97 6.22 23.54
CA THR A 357 3.88 6.87 22.59
C THR A 357 5.24 6.17 22.48
N SER A 358 5.52 5.16 23.29
CA SER A 358 6.79 4.40 23.24
C SER A 358 6.76 3.12 24.06
N GLY A 359 7.08 1.99 23.44
CA GLY A 359 7.61 0.79 24.08
C GLY A 359 6.70 -0.04 25.00
N ALA A 360 5.44 0.36 25.19
CA ALA A 360 4.49 -0.44 25.97
C ALA A 360 3.67 -1.34 25.02
N CYS A 361 4.22 -2.50 24.73
CA CYS A 361 3.52 -3.52 23.94
C CYS A 361 2.69 -4.39 24.86
N THR A 362 1.42 -4.61 24.50
CA THR A 362 0.61 -5.67 25.10
C THR A 362 0.95 -7.01 24.46
N PRO A 363 1.01 -8.12 25.24
CA PRO A 363 1.33 -9.44 24.69
C PRO A 363 0.30 -9.91 23.69
#